data_3762def5217172fdc860baa22ffeef3d
#
_entry.id   3762def5217172fdc860baa22ffeef3d
#
_cell.length_a   1.000
_cell.length_b   1.000
_cell.length_c   1.000
_cell.angle_alpha   90.00
_cell.angle_beta   90.00
_cell.angle_gamma   90.00
#
_symmetry.space_group_name_H-M   'P 1'
#
loop_
_entity.id
_entity.type
_entity.pdbx_description
1 polymer ?
#
loop_
_entity_poly.entity_id
_entity_poly.type
_entity_poly.pdbx_seq_one_letter_code
_entity_poly.pdbx_strand_id
1 'polypeptide(L)'
;MLRKALIFLLLLFGCKKVDQEGRQIFTIYKGQHRSTGLFKTTKSTLLDFRVMFDMSALYEINSSDQADVNKLIGLSDHKQYHMDNSIRFGWRYYNEQLELLWFKHEDGNFSFGHIEYIQPDIEYFCTIQINPTEYILFVDDTYVTIPRIKSRHCYKTMNYRRYFLWPYFGGNCVAPHDIKIKIKL
;
A
#
# COMPACT_ATOMS: atom_id res chain seq x y z
N MET A 1 -32.71 1.01 46.82
CA MET A 1 -31.31 0.56 46.64
C MET A 1 -31.04 0.45 45.15
N LEU A 2 -30.40 1.45 44.53
CA LEU A 2 -30.04 1.44 43.12
C LEU A 2 -28.69 0.72 42.94
N ARG A 3 -28.68 -0.44 42.28
CA ARG A 3 -27.44 -1.12 41.87
C ARG A 3 -26.84 -0.37 40.68
N LYS A 4 -25.70 0.30 40.88
CA LYS A 4 -24.90 0.87 39.81
C LYS A 4 -24.22 -0.28 39.08
N ALA A 5 -24.65 -0.57 37.84
CA ALA A 5 -23.94 -1.46 36.94
C ALA A 5 -22.73 -0.72 36.38
N LEU A 6 -21.52 -1.16 36.75
CA LEU A 6 -20.26 -0.67 36.22
C LEU A 6 -20.02 -1.36 34.87
N ILE A 7 -20.27 -0.64 33.75
CA ILE A 7 -19.96 -1.12 32.40
C ILE A 7 -18.45 -0.97 32.24
N PHE A 8 -17.73 -2.09 32.23
CA PHE A 8 -16.30 -2.16 31.90
C PHE A 8 -16.17 -2.14 30.38
N LEU A 9 -15.88 -0.96 29.84
CA LEU A 9 -15.58 -0.79 28.41
C LEU A 9 -14.16 -1.34 28.15
N LEU A 10 -14.06 -2.59 27.72
CA LEU A 10 -12.81 -3.20 27.25
C LEU A 10 -12.40 -2.51 25.96
N LEU A 11 -11.51 -1.54 26.06
CA LEU A 11 -10.78 -0.98 24.90
C LEU A 11 -9.82 -2.07 24.39
N LEU A 12 -10.26 -2.81 23.38
CA LEU A 12 -9.40 -3.68 22.59
C LEU A 12 -8.43 -2.78 21.78
N PHE A 13 -7.33 -2.41 22.39
CA PHE A 13 -6.18 -1.89 21.64
C PHE A 13 -5.67 -3.03 20.77
N GLY A 14 -5.99 -3.00 19.50
CA GLY A 14 -5.40 -3.91 18.52
C GLY A 14 -3.87 -3.76 18.56
N CYS A 15 -3.21 -4.72 19.19
CA CYS A 15 -1.76 -4.73 19.30
C CYS A 15 -1.19 -4.87 17.89
N LYS A 16 -0.50 -3.85 17.39
CA LYS A 16 0.24 -3.95 16.14
C LYS A 16 1.30 -5.01 16.31
N LYS A 17 1.28 -6.04 15.47
CA LYS A 17 2.36 -7.02 15.43
C LYS A 17 3.59 -6.34 14.82
N VAL A 18 4.66 -6.27 15.58
CA VAL A 18 5.94 -5.68 15.18
C VAL A 18 7.00 -6.76 15.32
N ASP A 19 7.91 -6.87 14.37
CA ASP A 19 9.04 -7.77 14.47
C ASP A 19 10.21 -7.20 15.30
N GLN A 20 11.29 -7.94 15.43
CA GLN A 20 12.44 -7.56 16.25
C GLN A 20 13.16 -6.30 15.73
N GLU A 21 13.07 -6.01 14.43
CA GLU A 21 13.66 -4.82 13.80
C GLU A 21 12.71 -3.62 13.76
N GLY A 22 11.55 -3.73 14.41
CA GLY A 22 10.57 -2.66 14.52
C GLY A 22 9.71 -2.46 13.26
N ARG A 23 9.65 -3.45 12.36
CA ARG A 23 8.75 -3.44 11.18
C ARG A 23 7.36 -3.89 11.60
N GLN A 24 6.35 -3.14 11.21
CA GLN A 24 4.96 -3.56 11.39
C GLN A 24 4.62 -4.68 10.40
N ILE A 25 4.03 -5.76 10.90
CA ILE A 25 3.58 -6.89 10.08
C ILE A 25 2.14 -6.63 9.65
N PHE A 26 1.95 -6.49 8.33
CA PHE A 26 0.63 -6.43 7.70
C PHE A 26 0.29 -7.83 7.18
N THR A 27 -0.83 -8.37 7.64
CA THR A 27 -1.32 -9.67 7.16
C THR A 27 -2.59 -9.46 6.35
N ILE A 28 -2.58 -9.96 5.12
CA ILE A 28 -3.76 -10.16 4.31
C ILE A 28 -4.17 -11.61 4.53
N TYR A 29 -5.26 -11.83 5.29
CA TYR A 29 -5.70 -13.18 5.62
C TYR A 29 -6.29 -13.90 4.41
N LYS A 30 -6.16 -15.22 4.38
CA LYS A 30 -6.81 -16.10 3.41
C LYS A 30 -8.28 -15.72 3.23
N GLY A 31 -8.73 -15.60 2.00
CA GLY A 31 -10.11 -15.24 1.68
C GLY A 31 -10.41 -13.74 1.86
N GLN A 32 -9.42 -12.89 2.10
CA GLN A 32 -9.59 -11.46 2.26
C GLN A 32 -8.80 -10.67 1.21
N HIS A 33 -9.22 -9.42 0.99
CA HIS A 33 -8.46 -8.45 0.20
C HIS A 33 -7.62 -7.52 1.09
N ARG A 34 -8.12 -7.17 2.28
CA ARG A 34 -7.56 -6.09 3.11
C ARG A 34 -6.60 -6.62 4.16
N SER A 35 -5.51 -5.89 4.35
CA SER A 35 -4.68 -6.06 5.53
C SER A 35 -5.19 -5.22 6.72
N THR A 36 -4.59 -5.43 7.88
CA THR A 36 -4.87 -4.68 9.11
C THR A 36 -4.11 -3.35 9.11
N GLY A 37 -4.64 -2.32 8.50
CA GLY A 37 -4.08 -0.96 8.52
C GLY A 37 -4.97 0.03 9.27
N LEU A 38 -4.37 0.94 10.06
CA LEU A 38 -5.09 2.03 10.72
C LEU A 38 -5.16 3.25 9.81
N PHE A 39 -6.27 3.99 9.88
CA PHE A 39 -6.38 5.26 9.18
C PHE A 39 -5.30 6.24 9.66
N LYS A 40 -4.51 6.76 8.73
CA LYS A 40 -3.42 7.70 8.97
C LYS A 40 -3.40 8.76 7.89
N THR A 41 -3.11 10.00 8.24
CA THR A 41 -3.00 11.10 7.28
C THR A 41 -1.65 11.80 7.38
N THR A 42 -1.26 12.45 6.28
CA THR A 42 -0.05 13.29 6.20
C THR A 42 -0.29 14.49 5.31
N LYS A 43 0.52 15.53 5.48
CA LYS A 43 0.66 16.63 4.52
C LYS A 43 1.92 16.48 3.67
N SER A 44 2.79 15.52 4.01
CA SER A 44 4.02 15.29 3.27
C SER A 44 3.75 14.91 1.82
N THR A 45 4.60 15.36 0.95
CA THR A 45 4.72 14.94 -0.46
C THR A 45 5.77 13.85 -0.64
N LEU A 46 6.41 13.46 0.46
CA LEU A 46 7.41 12.39 0.51
C LEU A 46 6.92 11.30 1.47
N LEU A 47 7.02 10.06 1.04
CA LEU A 47 6.75 8.88 1.84
C LEU A 47 7.91 7.90 1.67
N ASP A 48 8.75 7.82 2.69
CA ASP A 48 9.83 6.85 2.79
C ASP A 48 9.39 5.66 3.64
N PHE A 49 9.76 4.47 3.21
CA PHE A 49 9.52 3.25 3.97
C PHE A 49 10.46 2.13 3.56
N ARG A 50 10.62 1.15 4.45
CA ARG A 50 11.27 -0.12 4.13
C ARG A 50 10.22 -1.21 4.05
N VAL A 51 10.38 -2.11 3.09
CA VAL A 51 9.49 -3.25 2.89
C VAL A 51 10.28 -4.54 2.78
N MET A 52 9.74 -5.60 3.37
CA MET A 52 10.21 -6.96 3.18
C MET A 52 9.00 -7.89 3.03
N PHE A 53 9.01 -8.65 1.97
CA PHE A 53 8.05 -9.73 1.74
C PHE A 53 8.66 -11.04 2.27
N ASP A 54 7.86 -11.88 2.90
CA ASP A 54 8.30 -13.25 3.18
C ASP A 54 7.82 -14.21 2.06
N MET A 55 8.16 -15.48 2.18
CA MET A 55 7.78 -16.50 1.19
C MET A 55 6.28 -16.60 0.93
N SER A 56 5.43 -16.07 1.82
CA SER A 56 3.99 -16.06 1.61
C SER A 56 3.54 -15.12 0.48
N ALA A 57 4.42 -14.25 -0.01
CA ALA A 57 4.14 -13.41 -1.18
C ALA A 57 4.23 -14.17 -2.51
N LEU A 58 4.77 -15.39 -2.51
CA LEU A 58 4.81 -16.28 -3.66
C LEU A 58 3.51 -17.11 -3.69
N TYR A 59 2.48 -16.54 -4.29
CA TYR A 59 1.14 -17.16 -4.36
C TYR A 59 0.81 -17.61 -5.76
N GLU A 60 -0.07 -18.61 -5.84
CA GLU A 60 -0.66 -19.06 -7.10
C GLU A 60 -2.18 -19.06 -7.01
N ILE A 61 -2.82 -18.54 -8.04
CA ILE A 61 -4.27 -18.59 -8.24
C ILE A 61 -4.53 -19.11 -9.66
N ASN A 62 -5.39 -20.12 -9.80
CA ASN A 62 -5.74 -20.71 -11.09
C ASN A 62 -6.75 -19.83 -11.85
N SER A 63 -6.33 -18.57 -12.15
CA SER A 63 -7.19 -17.65 -12.89
C SER A 63 -6.34 -16.61 -13.64
N SER A 64 -6.96 -15.89 -14.56
CA SER A 64 -6.35 -14.72 -15.23
C SER A 64 -5.93 -13.63 -14.26
N ASP A 65 -6.52 -13.61 -13.05
CA ASP A 65 -6.23 -12.63 -12.00
C ASP A 65 -4.81 -12.80 -11.40
N GLN A 66 -4.07 -13.88 -11.77
CA GLN A 66 -2.65 -14.04 -11.39
C GLN A 66 -1.79 -12.85 -11.85
N ALA A 67 -2.16 -12.22 -12.98
CA ALA A 67 -1.47 -11.06 -13.52
C ALA A 67 -1.89 -9.75 -12.85
N ASP A 68 -2.92 -9.75 -12.00
CA ASP A 68 -3.42 -8.56 -11.36
C ASP A 68 -2.43 -7.99 -10.33
N VAL A 69 -2.41 -6.66 -10.25
CA VAL A 69 -1.52 -5.96 -9.34
C VAL A 69 -2.16 -5.85 -7.95
N ASN A 70 -1.52 -6.47 -6.97
CA ASN A 70 -1.79 -6.20 -5.56
C ASN A 70 -1.26 -4.81 -5.19
N LYS A 71 -1.85 -4.19 -4.20
CA LYS A 71 -1.48 -2.85 -3.75
C LYS A 71 -0.65 -2.97 -2.48
N LEU A 72 0.46 -2.23 -2.42
CA LEU A 72 1.33 -2.21 -1.25
C LEU A 72 0.99 -1.02 -0.35
N ILE A 73 1.75 0.03 -0.41
CA ILE A 73 1.55 1.25 0.37
C ILE A 73 1.57 2.46 -0.57
N GLY A 74 0.85 3.50 -0.19
CA GLY A 74 0.83 4.74 -0.95
C GLY A 74 -0.01 5.83 -0.32
N LEU A 75 -0.32 6.84 -1.10
CA LEU A 75 -1.02 8.04 -0.66
C LEU A 75 -2.17 8.36 -1.62
N SER A 76 -3.31 8.77 -1.04
CA SER A 76 -4.34 9.47 -1.82
C SER A 76 -3.81 10.81 -2.32
N ASP A 77 -4.35 11.31 -3.40
CA ASP A 77 -3.94 12.60 -3.96
C ASP A 77 -5.14 13.52 -4.22
N HIS A 78 -4.87 14.80 -4.49
CA HIS A 78 -5.86 15.82 -4.83
C HIS A 78 -7.04 15.98 -3.84
N LYS A 79 -6.92 15.60 -2.57
CA LYS A 79 -7.99 15.58 -1.56
C LYS A 79 -9.19 14.72 -1.95
N GLN A 80 -9.02 13.82 -2.88
CA GLN A 80 -10.07 12.99 -3.44
C GLN A 80 -10.04 11.57 -2.88
N TYR A 81 -11.07 10.83 -3.22
CA TYR A 81 -11.11 9.40 -2.96
C TYR A 81 -9.96 8.71 -3.72
N HIS A 82 -9.33 7.72 -3.09
CA HIS A 82 -8.11 7.10 -3.64
C HIS A 82 -8.32 6.38 -4.97
N MET A 83 -9.55 5.99 -5.30
CA MET A 83 -9.86 5.43 -6.62
C MET A 83 -10.03 6.52 -7.69
N ASP A 84 -10.22 7.78 -7.29
CA ASP A 84 -10.18 8.89 -8.23
C ASP A 84 -8.74 9.32 -8.46
N ASN A 85 -7.99 9.57 -7.37
CA ASN A 85 -6.60 10.01 -7.47
C ASN A 85 -5.74 9.44 -6.33
N SER A 86 -4.73 8.66 -6.70
CA SER A 86 -3.74 8.11 -5.76
C SER A 86 -2.50 7.62 -6.49
N ILE A 87 -1.40 7.55 -5.74
CA ILE A 87 -0.17 6.87 -6.14
C ILE A 87 0.24 5.90 -5.05
N ARG A 88 0.65 4.71 -5.43
CA ARG A 88 1.14 3.68 -4.52
C ARG A 88 2.12 2.73 -5.20
N PHE A 89 2.89 2.03 -4.42
CA PHE A 89 3.52 0.81 -4.88
C PHE A 89 2.46 -0.28 -5.08
N GLY A 90 2.66 -1.07 -6.11
CA GLY A 90 2.01 -2.35 -6.34
C GLY A 90 3.02 -3.48 -6.19
N TRP A 91 2.52 -4.70 -6.13
CA TRP A 91 3.32 -5.90 -6.17
C TRP A 91 2.50 -7.06 -6.76
N ARG A 92 3.19 -8.05 -7.33
CA ARG A 92 2.57 -9.32 -7.72
C ARG A 92 3.62 -10.42 -7.84
N TYR A 93 3.19 -11.66 -7.74
CA TYR A 93 3.97 -12.81 -8.14
C TYR A 93 3.42 -13.31 -9.48
N TYR A 94 4.21 -13.15 -10.52
CA TYR A 94 3.79 -13.47 -11.89
C TYR A 94 4.97 -13.98 -12.69
N ASN A 95 4.77 -15.05 -13.51
CA ASN A 95 5.82 -15.72 -14.26
C ASN A 95 7.03 -16.12 -13.37
N GLU A 96 6.74 -16.72 -12.20
CA GLU A 96 7.76 -17.14 -11.23
C GLU A 96 8.62 -16.00 -10.67
N GLN A 97 8.21 -14.76 -10.83
CA GLN A 97 8.92 -13.58 -10.35
C GLN A 97 8.05 -12.73 -9.43
N LEU A 98 8.62 -12.33 -8.29
CA LEU A 98 8.03 -11.32 -7.42
C LEU A 98 8.52 -9.96 -7.89
N GLU A 99 7.60 -9.04 -8.18
CA GLU A 99 7.94 -7.72 -8.69
C GLU A 99 7.26 -6.59 -7.91
N LEU A 100 7.94 -5.45 -7.83
CA LEU A 100 7.39 -4.16 -7.43
C LEU A 100 6.99 -3.38 -8.67
N LEU A 101 5.81 -2.75 -8.56
CA LEU A 101 5.22 -1.94 -9.61
C LEU A 101 4.84 -0.57 -9.04
N TRP A 102 4.68 0.42 -9.89
CA TRP A 102 3.88 1.60 -9.56
C TRP A 102 2.41 1.34 -9.93
N PHE A 103 1.50 1.90 -9.14
CA PHE A 103 0.06 1.81 -9.39
C PHE A 103 -0.57 3.18 -9.12
N LYS A 104 -1.19 3.75 -10.13
CA LYS A 104 -1.80 5.08 -10.10
C LYS A 104 -3.29 5.00 -10.39
N HIS A 105 -4.09 5.74 -9.62
CA HIS A 105 -5.41 6.18 -10.08
C HIS A 105 -5.34 7.65 -10.46
N GLU A 106 -6.02 8.02 -11.53
CA GLU A 106 -6.10 9.37 -12.04
C GLU A 106 -7.42 9.58 -12.76
N ASP A 107 -8.24 10.51 -12.24
CA ASP A 107 -9.59 10.78 -12.71
C ASP A 107 -10.46 9.51 -12.87
N GLY A 108 -10.37 8.61 -11.88
CA GLY A 108 -11.12 7.35 -11.83
C GLY A 108 -10.55 6.20 -12.65
N ASN A 109 -9.55 6.44 -13.48
CA ASN A 109 -8.87 5.42 -14.26
C ASN A 109 -7.62 4.93 -13.53
N PHE A 110 -7.24 3.67 -13.73
CA PHE A 110 -5.99 3.16 -13.18
C PHE A 110 -4.98 2.82 -14.28
N SER A 111 -3.72 2.94 -13.91
CA SER A 111 -2.59 2.47 -14.70
C SER A 111 -1.48 1.97 -13.78
N PHE A 112 -0.63 1.11 -14.28
CA PHE A 112 0.49 0.55 -13.54
C PHE A 112 1.64 0.20 -14.47
N GLY A 113 2.82 -0.03 -13.90
CA GLY A 113 3.98 -0.49 -14.64
C GLY A 113 5.05 -1.04 -13.72
N HIS A 114 5.97 -1.79 -14.29
CA HIS A 114 7.09 -2.40 -13.61
C HIS A 114 8.07 -1.35 -13.06
N ILE A 115 8.67 -1.65 -11.91
CA ILE A 115 9.81 -0.90 -11.34
C ILE A 115 11.01 -1.84 -11.21
N GLU A 116 10.86 -2.94 -10.42
CA GLU A 116 11.98 -3.80 -10.07
C GLU A 116 11.51 -5.22 -9.74
N TYR A 117 12.33 -6.21 -10.05
CA TYR A 117 12.16 -7.58 -9.55
C TYR A 117 12.82 -7.71 -8.18
N ILE A 118 12.10 -8.31 -7.25
CA ILE A 118 12.52 -8.42 -5.85
C ILE A 118 12.52 -9.87 -5.39
N GLN A 119 13.18 -10.12 -4.25
CA GLN A 119 13.22 -11.44 -3.63
C GLN A 119 12.57 -11.43 -2.25
N PRO A 120 11.94 -12.53 -1.83
CA PRO A 120 11.49 -12.69 -0.46
C PRO A 120 12.65 -12.57 0.54
N ASP A 121 12.32 -12.14 1.76
CA ASP A 121 13.23 -11.99 2.90
C ASP A 121 14.39 -11.00 2.69
N ILE A 122 14.35 -10.23 1.60
CA ILE A 122 15.22 -9.06 1.38
C ILE A 122 14.45 -7.77 1.71
N GLU A 123 15.10 -6.85 2.41
CA GLU A 123 14.55 -5.54 2.74
C GLU A 123 14.91 -4.53 1.65
N TYR A 124 13.91 -3.84 1.11
CA TYR A 124 14.05 -2.79 0.09
C TYR A 124 13.66 -1.45 0.69
N PHE A 125 14.43 -0.41 0.40
CA PHE A 125 14.08 0.96 0.73
C PHE A 125 13.27 1.57 -0.41
N CYS A 126 12.10 2.09 -0.09
CA CYS A 126 11.16 2.62 -1.07
C CYS A 126 10.78 4.05 -0.74
N THR A 127 10.68 4.90 -1.76
CA THR A 127 10.22 6.28 -1.64
C THR A 127 9.12 6.57 -2.66
N ILE A 128 8.07 7.28 -2.23
CA ILE A 128 7.13 7.96 -3.12
C ILE A 128 7.34 9.46 -2.96
N GLN A 129 7.70 10.14 -4.04
CA GLN A 129 7.77 11.59 -4.11
C GLN A 129 6.67 12.11 -5.01
N ILE A 130 5.87 13.06 -4.50
CA ILE A 130 4.77 13.69 -5.22
C ILE A 130 5.18 15.11 -5.59
N ASN A 131 5.43 15.35 -6.87
CA ASN A 131 5.74 16.65 -7.44
C ASN A 131 4.50 17.28 -8.11
N PRO A 132 4.53 18.57 -8.48
CA PRO A 132 3.40 19.21 -9.15
C PRO A 132 2.96 18.56 -10.46
N THR A 133 3.89 17.96 -11.22
CA THR A 133 3.68 17.43 -12.56
C THR A 133 3.96 15.95 -12.72
N GLU A 134 4.47 15.31 -11.66
CA GLU A 134 4.91 13.92 -11.73
C GLU A 134 4.92 13.25 -10.35
N TYR A 135 4.89 11.93 -10.34
CA TYR A 135 5.26 11.09 -9.22
C TYR A 135 6.62 10.45 -9.53
N ILE A 136 7.49 10.36 -8.54
CA ILE A 136 8.73 9.60 -8.65
C ILE A 136 8.69 8.51 -7.58
N LEU A 137 8.88 7.26 -7.99
CA LEU A 137 8.98 6.12 -7.09
C LEU A 137 10.37 5.53 -7.19
N PHE A 138 11.01 5.37 -6.03
CA PHE A 138 12.34 4.77 -5.88
C PHE A 138 12.23 3.42 -5.19
N VAL A 139 13.04 2.47 -5.64
CA VAL A 139 13.34 1.20 -4.96
C VAL A 139 14.86 1.09 -4.95
N ASP A 140 15.48 1.26 -3.79
CA ASP A 140 16.93 1.39 -3.63
C ASP A 140 17.51 2.38 -4.66
N ASP A 141 18.33 1.92 -5.62
CA ASP A 141 18.96 2.75 -6.65
C ASP A 141 18.15 2.85 -7.95
N THR A 142 17.03 2.12 -8.07
CA THR A 142 16.15 2.15 -9.24
C THR A 142 15.00 3.15 -9.04
N TYR A 143 14.63 3.89 -10.09
CA TYR A 143 13.47 4.77 -10.00
C TYR A 143 12.69 4.85 -11.31
N VAL A 144 11.43 5.26 -11.18
CA VAL A 144 10.53 5.57 -12.29
C VAL A 144 9.85 6.91 -12.09
N THR A 145 9.65 7.62 -13.18
CA THR A 145 8.89 8.88 -13.20
C THR A 145 7.57 8.66 -13.94
N ILE A 146 6.47 9.01 -13.27
CA ILE A 146 5.12 8.82 -13.79
C ILE A 146 4.46 10.20 -13.93
N PRO A 147 3.99 10.60 -15.12
CA PRO A 147 3.28 11.85 -15.30
C PRO A 147 2.08 11.95 -14.36
N ARG A 148 1.88 13.13 -13.79
CA ARG A 148 0.76 13.49 -12.95
C ARG A 148 -0.06 14.56 -13.64
N ILE A 149 -1.27 14.22 -14.05
CA ILE A 149 -2.14 15.20 -14.72
C ILE A 149 -2.61 16.22 -13.66
N LYS A 150 -2.56 17.50 -14.04
CA LYS A 150 -3.13 18.56 -13.22
C LYS A 150 -4.65 18.45 -13.28
N SER A 151 -5.26 17.76 -12.34
CA SER A 151 -6.72 17.76 -12.22
C SER A 151 -7.22 19.22 -12.08
N ARG A 152 -8.36 19.55 -12.67
CA ARG A 152 -8.92 20.93 -12.70
C ARG A 152 -9.18 21.53 -11.32
N HIS A 153 -9.17 20.73 -10.26
CA HIS A 153 -9.60 21.10 -8.92
C HIS A 153 -8.50 21.34 -7.87
N CYS A 154 -7.22 21.15 -8.19
CA CYS A 154 -6.15 21.08 -7.17
C CYS A 154 -4.85 21.77 -7.57
N TYR A 155 -4.86 23.09 -7.74
CA TYR A 155 -3.83 23.72 -8.51
C TYR A 155 -2.86 24.66 -7.88
N LYS A 156 -3.17 25.21 -6.75
CA LYS A 156 -2.34 26.29 -6.22
C LYS A 156 -1.39 25.89 -5.11
N THR A 157 -1.65 24.82 -4.40
CA THR A 157 -0.75 24.40 -3.32
C THR A 157 -0.69 22.87 -3.21
N MET A 158 0.49 22.32 -3.03
CA MET A 158 0.69 20.91 -2.67
C MET A 158 0.34 20.63 -1.19
N ASN A 159 -0.03 21.67 -0.42
CA ASN A 159 -0.28 21.60 1.02
C ASN A 159 -1.72 21.17 1.33
N TYR A 160 -2.03 19.91 1.15
CA TYR A 160 -3.29 19.31 1.59
C TYR A 160 -3.05 17.97 2.27
N ARG A 161 -4.06 17.52 3.01
CA ARG A 161 -3.98 16.19 3.66
C ARG A 161 -4.20 15.08 2.64
N ARG A 162 -3.29 14.11 2.69
CA ARG A 162 -3.36 12.81 2.03
C ARG A 162 -3.63 11.76 3.09
N TYR A 163 -4.28 10.66 2.75
CA TYR A 163 -4.38 9.53 3.65
C TYR A 163 -3.56 8.36 3.10
N PHE A 164 -3.04 7.58 4.04
CA PHE A 164 -2.27 6.39 3.73
C PHE A 164 -3.16 5.30 3.16
N LEU A 165 -2.64 4.58 2.20
CA LEU A 165 -3.23 3.40 1.60
C LEU A 165 -2.37 2.21 1.99
N TRP A 166 -3.00 1.20 2.55
CA TRP A 166 -2.33 0.04 3.12
C TRP A 166 -2.39 -1.16 2.18
N PRO A 167 -1.61 -2.25 2.46
CA PRO A 167 -1.60 -3.44 1.62
C PRO A 167 -2.99 -4.01 1.38
N TYR A 168 -3.23 -4.40 0.13
CA TYR A 168 -4.50 -4.91 -0.37
C TYR A 168 -4.26 -5.92 -1.50
N PHE A 169 -4.85 -7.10 -1.42
CA PHE A 169 -4.81 -8.09 -2.49
C PHE A 169 -5.73 -7.66 -3.63
N GLY A 170 -5.17 -7.49 -4.81
CA GLY A 170 -5.86 -6.90 -5.97
C GLY A 170 -6.71 -7.90 -6.75
N GLY A 171 -7.33 -7.39 -7.83
CA GLY A 171 -8.18 -8.20 -8.71
C GLY A 171 -9.52 -8.58 -8.10
N ASN A 172 -10.16 -9.56 -8.74
CA ASN A 172 -11.43 -10.13 -8.29
C ASN A 172 -11.24 -11.30 -7.31
N CYS A 173 -10.04 -11.93 -7.34
CA CYS A 173 -9.70 -13.02 -6.43
C CYS A 173 -9.19 -12.51 -5.10
N VAL A 174 -9.54 -13.23 -4.03
CA VAL A 174 -9.06 -12.99 -2.67
C VAL A 174 -7.71 -13.68 -2.44
N ALA A 175 -6.98 -13.31 -1.39
CA ALA A 175 -5.73 -13.97 -1.02
C ALA A 175 -5.90 -15.49 -0.83
N PRO A 176 -5.11 -16.33 -1.52
CA PRO A 176 -5.26 -17.79 -1.48
C PRO A 176 -4.80 -18.40 -0.15
N HIS A 177 -3.93 -17.72 0.56
CA HIS A 177 -3.44 -18.04 1.90
C HIS A 177 -3.10 -16.73 2.63
N ASP A 178 -2.68 -16.81 3.89
CA ASP A 178 -2.23 -15.63 4.64
C ASP A 178 -0.94 -15.09 4.02
N ILE A 179 -0.96 -13.83 3.62
CA ILE A 179 0.20 -13.13 3.05
C ILE A 179 0.69 -12.09 4.05
N LYS A 180 1.98 -12.15 4.37
CA LYS A 180 2.61 -11.25 5.35
C LYS A 180 3.59 -10.31 4.68
N ILE A 181 3.44 -9.04 4.96
CA ILE A 181 4.30 -7.96 4.45
C ILE A 181 4.80 -7.16 5.65
N LYS A 182 6.10 -7.01 5.79
CA LYS A 182 6.73 -6.25 6.87
C LYS A 182 7.08 -4.85 6.35
N ILE A 183 6.60 -3.82 7.02
CA ILE A 183 6.80 -2.42 6.61
C ILE A 183 7.28 -1.60 7.80
N LYS A 184 8.31 -0.77 7.58
CA LYS A 184 8.83 0.22 8.53
C LYS A 184 8.72 1.61 7.88
N LEU A 185 7.98 2.53 8.55
CA LEU A 185 7.81 3.92 8.15
C LEU A 185 8.79 4.82 8.90
#